data_a9b4a44335bfb799cd83ad30c7bee612
#
_entry.id   a9b4a44335bfb799cd83ad30c7bee612
#
_cell.length_a   1.000
_cell.length_b   1.000
_cell.length_c   1.000
_cell.angle_alpha   90.00
_cell.angle_beta   90.00
_cell.angle_gamma   90.00
#
_symmetry.space_group_name_H-M   'P 1'
#
loop_
_entity.id
_entity.type
_entity.pdbx_description
1 polymer ?
#
loop_
_entity_poly.entity_id
_entity_poly.type
_entity_poly.pdbx_seq_one_letter_code
_entity_poly.pdbx_strand_id
1 'polypeptide(L)'
;MSAVLRILEPGLLTTVQDLGRIGYQHLGVPTSGALDPVSLRAANILVGNSPIEGALEIAYLGPTFIVEVDSVNLACAGANASIEVLLDETAVTGVRYSSMQSFRAQRGQVVRVGSTAGWSVVYLAVEGGFDIKPVFGSVSTYIRGHIGGWQGRALVAGDALPIRRSAAGEKDAFRLEGLDLARPSRFRVVLGPQNARFSERSIEAFLDGEYAVSPATDRMAMHLDGPKLEHIAGHDIVSDGIALGSIQVPGHGRPIVLMADRQTTGGYPKVATVISADLPALGRSRIGDKVSFQEASVEEARQLRRNLLQQIDAIPERMVAAHRTSDELTASLLTNNLISGIANAQSAPFIE
;
A
#
# COMPACT_ATOMS: atom_id res chain seq x y z
N MET A 1 15.44 -14.91 21.32
CA MET A 1 14.20 -14.09 21.32
C MET A 1 13.74 -14.01 19.88
N SER A 2 12.44 -14.12 19.64
CA SER A 2 11.88 -13.96 18.27
C SER A 2 12.07 -12.51 17.82
N ALA A 3 12.46 -12.32 16.54
CA ALA A 3 12.58 -11.00 15.94
C ALA A 3 11.17 -10.45 15.66
N VAL A 4 10.73 -9.41 16.37
CA VAL A 4 9.37 -8.89 16.25
C VAL A 4 9.32 -7.36 16.24
N LEU A 5 8.28 -6.84 15.59
CA LEU A 5 7.78 -5.47 15.74
C LEU A 5 6.47 -5.56 16.53
N ARG A 6 6.40 -4.92 17.69
CA ARG A 6 5.20 -4.96 18.53
C ARG A 6 4.33 -3.75 18.27
N ILE A 7 3.10 -4.01 17.86
CA ILE A 7 2.11 -2.96 17.56
C ILE A 7 1.58 -2.37 18.86
N LEU A 8 1.78 -1.07 19.06
CA LEU A 8 1.21 -0.29 20.15
C LEU A 8 -0.17 0.24 19.75
N GLU A 9 -0.25 0.82 18.54
CA GLU A 9 -1.48 1.31 17.94
C GLU A 9 -1.55 0.82 16.49
N PRO A 10 -2.65 0.22 16.04
CA PRO A 10 -2.71 -0.40 14.70
C PRO A 10 -2.94 0.60 13.57
N GLY A 11 -3.25 1.87 13.86
CA GLY A 11 -3.79 2.83 12.89
C GLY A 11 -5.26 2.56 12.57
N LEU A 12 -5.74 3.12 11.45
CA LEU A 12 -7.14 2.97 11.06
C LEU A 12 -7.41 1.59 10.43
N LEU A 13 -6.59 1.21 9.45
CA LEU A 13 -6.64 -0.10 8.80
C LEU A 13 -5.24 -0.44 8.29
N THR A 14 -4.59 -1.39 8.96
CA THR A 14 -3.28 -1.89 8.58
C THR A 14 -3.33 -3.39 8.39
N THR A 15 -2.92 -3.87 7.21
CA THR A 15 -2.91 -5.30 6.87
C THR A 15 -1.60 -5.67 6.18
N VAL A 16 -1.21 -6.95 6.27
CA VAL A 16 -0.10 -7.46 5.46
C VAL A 16 -0.61 -7.76 4.05
N GLN A 17 0.06 -7.23 3.04
CA GLN A 17 -0.27 -7.45 1.63
C GLN A 17 1.00 -7.74 0.83
N ASP A 18 0.89 -8.65 -0.16
CA ASP A 18 1.84 -8.86 -1.23
C ASP A 18 1.16 -8.60 -2.60
N LEU A 19 1.56 -9.28 -3.66
CA LEU A 19 0.89 -9.15 -4.96
C LEU A 19 -0.39 -10.00 -5.11
N GLY A 20 -0.78 -10.73 -4.05
CA GLY A 20 -1.99 -11.54 -3.99
C GLY A 20 -1.81 -13.00 -4.43
N ARG A 21 -2.84 -13.80 -4.17
CA ARG A 21 -2.91 -15.25 -4.44
C ARG A 21 -3.56 -15.52 -5.78
N ILE A 22 -2.74 -15.79 -6.78
CA ILE A 22 -3.19 -16.05 -8.16
C ILE A 22 -3.53 -17.53 -8.34
N GLY A 23 -4.61 -17.84 -9.08
CA GLY A 23 -4.95 -19.21 -9.49
C GLY A 23 -6.03 -19.89 -8.64
N TYR A 24 -6.52 -19.27 -7.56
CA TYR A 24 -7.48 -19.89 -6.65
C TYR A 24 -8.92 -19.34 -6.78
N GLN A 25 -9.18 -18.48 -7.76
CA GLN A 25 -10.51 -17.87 -7.94
C GLN A 25 -11.60 -18.92 -8.25
N HIS A 26 -11.24 -20.02 -8.91
CA HIS A 26 -12.15 -21.14 -9.16
C HIS A 26 -12.64 -21.86 -7.89
N LEU A 27 -11.95 -21.68 -6.77
CA LEU A 27 -12.36 -22.15 -5.44
C LEU A 27 -13.12 -21.08 -4.64
N GLY A 28 -13.48 -19.94 -5.25
CA GLY A 28 -14.14 -18.83 -4.57
C GLY A 28 -13.20 -17.95 -3.74
N VAL A 29 -11.86 -18.17 -3.82
CA VAL A 29 -10.87 -17.40 -3.06
C VAL A 29 -10.42 -16.19 -3.88
N PRO A 30 -10.62 -14.94 -3.40
CA PRO A 30 -10.19 -13.74 -4.10
C PRO A 30 -8.66 -13.65 -4.16
N THR A 31 -8.15 -12.97 -5.17
CA THR A 31 -6.71 -12.70 -5.28
C THR A 31 -6.18 -11.89 -4.12
N SER A 32 -6.94 -10.96 -3.59
CA SER A 32 -6.47 -9.97 -2.62
C SER A 32 -5.22 -9.23 -3.13
N GLY A 33 -4.26 -8.94 -2.28
CA GLY A 33 -3.03 -8.22 -2.65
C GLY A 33 -3.15 -6.72 -2.50
N ALA A 34 -2.06 -6.05 -2.79
CA ALA A 34 -1.94 -4.61 -2.68
C ALA A 34 -2.95 -3.87 -3.57
N LEU A 35 -3.59 -2.84 -3.02
CA LEU A 35 -4.39 -1.88 -3.80
C LEU A 35 -3.50 -1.09 -4.77
N ASP A 36 -2.27 -0.78 -4.36
CA ASP A 36 -1.24 -0.17 -5.18
C ASP A 36 0.03 -1.03 -5.24
N PRO A 37 0.13 -1.95 -6.18
CA PRO A 37 1.30 -2.82 -6.33
C PRO A 37 2.57 -2.06 -6.77
N VAL A 38 2.48 -0.82 -7.26
CA VAL A 38 3.65 0.00 -7.60
C VAL A 38 4.34 0.49 -6.33
N SER A 39 3.57 1.06 -5.42
CA SER A 39 4.08 1.55 -4.13
C SER A 39 4.58 0.41 -3.23
N LEU A 40 3.90 -0.75 -3.23
CA LEU A 40 4.38 -1.94 -2.52
C LEU A 40 5.77 -2.35 -3.02
N ARG A 41 5.98 -2.41 -4.34
CA ARG A 41 7.28 -2.74 -4.93
C ARG A 41 8.33 -1.70 -4.60
N ALA A 42 7.99 -0.42 -4.68
CA ALA A 42 8.89 0.67 -4.35
C ALA A 42 9.39 0.58 -2.89
N ALA A 43 8.48 0.32 -1.93
CA ALA A 43 8.85 0.13 -0.52
C ALA A 43 9.83 -1.05 -0.34
N ASN A 44 9.57 -2.18 -0.99
CA ASN A 44 10.43 -3.35 -0.92
C ASN A 44 11.81 -3.12 -1.55
N ILE A 45 11.86 -2.49 -2.71
CA ILE A 45 13.12 -2.17 -3.40
C ILE A 45 13.98 -1.24 -2.53
N LEU A 46 13.40 -0.25 -1.87
CA LEU A 46 14.10 0.70 -0.99
C LEU A 46 14.83 0.03 0.18
N VAL A 47 14.34 -1.09 0.69
CA VAL A 47 15.03 -1.89 1.73
C VAL A 47 15.83 -3.06 1.15
N GLY A 48 15.87 -3.21 -0.17
CA GLY A 48 16.61 -4.26 -0.87
C GLY A 48 15.96 -5.64 -0.78
N ASN A 49 14.66 -5.70 -0.61
CA ASN A 49 13.86 -6.92 -0.72
C ASN A 49 13.56 -7.26 -2.19
N SER A 50 13.08 -8.49 -2.42
CA SER A 50 12.37 -8.81 -3.65
C SER A 50 11.16 -7.89 -3.81
N PRO A 51 10.88 -7.33 -5.02
CA PRO A 51 9.75 -6.44 -5.24
C PRO A 51 8.36 -7.04 -4.93
N ILE A 52 8.29 -8.36 -4.81
CA ILE A 52 7.05 -9.10 -4.55
C ILE A 52 6.86 -9.47 -3.07
N GLU A 53 7.79 -9.08 -2.19
CA GLU A 53 7.73 -9.41 -0.77
C GLU A 53 6.53 -8.74 -0.10
N GLY A 54 6.02 -9.37 0.98
CA GLY A 54 4.93 -8.82 1.77
C GLY A 54 5.33 -7.55 2.53
N ALA A 55 4.42 -6.57 2.56
CA ALA A 55 4.57 -5.31 3.28
C ALA A 55 3.29 -4.97 4.04
N LEU A 56 3.35 -4.04 4.98
CA LEU A 56 2.13 -3.48 5.57
C LEU A 56 1.50 -2.50 4.58
N GLU A 57 0.26 -2.76 4.21
CA GLU A 57 -0.61 -1.79 3.55
C GLU A 57 -1.35 -1.01 4.62
N ILE A 58 -1.19 0.29 4.60
CA ILE A 58 -1.66 1.23 5.62
C ILE A 58 -2.64 2.20 4.95
N ALA A 59 -3.88 2.20 5.42
CA ALA A 59 -4.91 3.10 4.90
C ALA A 59 -5.16 4.27 5.85
N TYR A 60 -5.05 5.50 5.35
CA TYR A 60 -5.34 6.79 5.98
C TYR A 60 -4.52 7.15 7.22
N LEU A 61 -4.41 6.29 8.23
CA LEU A 61 -3.65 6.51 9.46
C LEU A 61 -2.86 5.24 9.79
N GLY A 62 -1.56 5.39 9.96
CA GLY A 62 -0.66 4.28 10.16
C GLY A 62 -0.49 3.82 11.61
N PRO A 63 0.21 2.70 11.78
CA PRO A 63 0.47 2.13 13.09
C PRO A 63 1.58 2.88 13.82
N THR A 64 1.56 2.75 15.15
CA THR A 64 2.69 2.99 16.07
C THR A 64 3.18 1.64 16.57
N PHE A 65 4.48 1.36 16.46
CA PHE A 65 5.05 0.10 16.91
C PHE A 65 6.45 0.28 17.53
N ILE A 66 6.81 -0.60 18.46
CA ILE A 66 8.13 -0.66 19.07
C ILE A 66 9.00 -1.71 18.39
N VAL A 67 10.28 -1.40 18.23
CA VAL A 67 11.30 -2.29 17.64
C VAL A 67 11.88 -3.17 18.75
N GLU A 68 11.62 -4.49 18.71
CA GLU A 68 12.15 -5.46 19.68
C GLU A 68 13.35 -6.26 19.15
N VAL A 69 13.90 -5.88 17.99
CA VAL A 69 15.13 -6.43 17.42
C VAL A 69 16.30 -5.45 17.59
N ASP A 70 17.53 -5.90 17.41
CA ASP A 70 18.71 -5.03 17.60
C ASP A 70 18.65 -3.80 16.70
N SER A 71 18.30 -4.00 15.45
CA SER A 71 18.02 -2.92 14.52
C SER A 71 17.21 -3.44 13.31
N VAL A 72 16.52 -2.54 12.63
CA VAL A 72 15.73 -2.85 11.43
C VAL A 72 15.82 -1.72 10.41
N ASN A 73 16.01 -2.06 9.12
CA ASN A 73 15.82 -1.12 8.03
C ASN A 73 14.37 -1.22 7.53
N LEU A 74 13.75 -0.07 7.42
CA LEU A 74 12.35 0.12 7.03
C LEU A 74 12.27 1.06 5.85
N ALA A 75 11.23 0.96 5.04
CA ALA A 75 10.92 1.96 4.02
C ALA A 75 9.42 2.16 3.88
N CYS A 76 9.03 3.41 3.64
CA CYS A 76 7.67 3.75 3.26
C CYS A 76 7.61 4.23 1.82
N ALA A 77 6.59 3.78 1.05
CA ALA A 77 6.32 4.28 -0.29
C ALA A 77 4.80 4.36 -0.57
N GLY A 78 4.39 5.30 -1.41
CA GLY A 78 2.98 5.55 -1.76
C GLY A 78 2.54 6.96 -1.36
N ALA A 79 1.44 7.07 -0.61
CA ALA A 79 0.95 8.35 -0.11
C ALA A 79 2.01 9.10 0.70
N ASN A 80 1.94 10.41 0.68
CA ASN A 80 2.72 11.21 1.61
C ASN A 80 2.26 10.90 3.04
N ALA A 81 3.18 10.41 3.85
CA ALA A 81 2.97 10.15 5.26
C ALA A 81 4.16 10.67 6.04
N SER A 82 3.94 11.26 7.20
CA SER A 82 5.00 11.57 8.14
C SER A 82 5.37 10.29 8.89
N ILE A 83 6.64 9.94 8.88
CA ILE A 83 7.17 8.84 9.69
C ILE A 83 8.04 9.46 10.77
N GLU A 84 7.83 9.08 12.01
CA GLU A 84 8.60 9.57 13.15
C GLU A 84 9.21 8.40 13.90
N VAL A 85 10.52 8.46 14.13
CA VAL A 85 11.27 7.49 14.94
C VAL A 85 11.60 8.14 16.26
N LEU A 86 10.91 7.72 17.30
CA LEU A 86 11.04 8.19 18.67
C LEU A 86 12.10 7.37 19.42
N LEU A 87 12.77 7.97 20.38
CA LEU A 87 13.81 7.31 21.16
C LEU A 87 13.24 6.11 21.96
N ASP A 88 12.06 6.29 22.54
CA ASP A 88 11.31 5.28 23.31
C ASP A 88 9.82 5.67 23.37
N GLU A 89 9.02 4.91 24.14
CA GLU A 89 7.56 5.12 24.30
C GLU A 89 7.21 6.43 25.04
N THR A 90 8.15 7.04 25.76
CA THR A 90 7.92 8.27 26.52
C THR A 90 8.31 9.53 25.76
N ALA A 91 9.05 9.36 24.66
CA ALA A 91 9.51 10.48 23.85
C ALA A 91 8.35 11.14 23.10
N VAL A 92 8.31 12.48 23.14
CA VAL A 92 7.26 13.28 22.50
C VAL A 92 7.64 13.63 21.05
N THR A 93 8.93 13.77 20.77
CA THR A 93 9.46 14.11 19.44
C THR A 93 10.57 13.16 19.05
N GLY A 94 10.74 12.96 17.76
CA GLY A 94 11.75 12.07 17.18
C GLY A 94 12.29 12.55 15.85
N VAL A 95 13.11 11.72 15.23
CA VAL A 95 13.62 11.96 13.88
C VAL A 95 12.51 11.74 12.88
N ARG A 96 12.32 12.69 11.96
CA ARG A 96 11.25 12.65 10.97
C ARG A 96 11.77 12.22 9.61
N TYR A 97 10.99 11.36 8.99
CA TYR A 97 11.18 10.87 7.63
C TYR A 97 9.91 11.11 6.80
N SER A 98 10.06 11.22 5.50
CA SER A 98 8.93 11.23 4.56
C SER A 98 8.75 9.85 3.91
N SER A 99 7.65 9.63 3.24
CA SER A 99 7.51 8.49 2.33
C SER A 99 8.51 8.59 1.16
N MET A 100 8.65 7.52 0.40
CA MET A 100 9.60 7.33 -0.70
C MET A 100 11.06 7.27 -0.26
N GLN A 101 11.33 6.87 0.99
CA GLN A 101 12.69 6.64 1.48
C GLN A 101 12.77 5.51 2.49
N SER A 102 13.98 4.97 2.68
CA SER A 102 14.31 4.02 3.74
C SER A 102 14.94 4.74 4.92
N PHE A 103 14.81 4.13 6.09
CA PHE A 103 15.37 4.61 7.35
C PHE A 103 15.66 3.43 8.28
N ARG A 104 16.45 3.67 9.30
CA ARG A 104 16.83 2.65 10.28
C ARG A 104 16.24 2.97 11.64
N ALA A 105 15.75 1.94 12.33
CA ALA A 105 15.34 2.03 13.72
C ALA A 105 16.07 0.96 14.54
N GLN A 106 16.27 1.23 15.84
CA GLN A 106 17.02 0.42 16.79
C GLN A 106 16.08 -0.14 17.87
N ARG A 107 16.56 -1.14 18.60
CA ARG A 107 15.85 -1.75 19.73
C ARG A 107 15.38 -0.69 20.72
N GLY A 108 14.12 -0.78 21.12
CA GLY A 108 13.46 0.13 22.05
C GLY A 108 12.90 1.40 21.40
N GLN A 109 13.33 1.73 20.19
CA GLN A 109 12.74 2.86 19.47
C GLN A 109 11.32 2.57 19.03
N VAL A 110 10.50 3.62 19.01
CA VAL A 110 9.11 3.57 18.55
C VAL A 110 9.02 4.26 17.20
N VAL A 111 8.43 3.54 16.25
CA VAL A 111 8.15 4.07 14.92
C VAL A 111 6.66 4.41 14.84
N ARG A 112 6.36 5.65 14.50
CA ARG A 112 4.99 6.14 14.29
C ARG A 112 4.82 6.50 12.83
N VAL A 113 3.85 5.86 12.16
CA VAL A 113 3.41 6.24 10.82
C VAL A 113 2.16 7.09 10.96
N GLY A 114 2.26 8.34 10.58
CA GLY A 114 1.17 9.31 10.70
C GLY A 114 0.07 9.13 9.66
N SER A 115 -0.78 10.14 9.55
CA SER A 115 -1.85 10.16 8.54
C SER A 115 -1.28 10.34 7.13
N THR A 116 -1.95 9.69 6.17
CA THR A 116 -1.63 9.85 4.74
C THR A 116 -2.21 11.16 4.19
N ALA A 117 -1.48 11.79 3.27
CA ALA A 117 -1.91 12.98 2.55
C ALA A 117 -1.83 12.76 1.03
N GLY A 118 -2.74 13.37 0.29
CA GLY A 118 -2.86 13.25 -1.16
C GLY A 118 -3.49 11.93 -1.63
N TRP A 119 -3.10 10.79 -1.07
CA TRP A 119 -3.57 9.44 -1.40
C TRP A 119 -4.05 8.68 -0.16
N SER A 120 -4.81 7.59 -0.35
CA SER A 120 -5.40 6.82 0.74
C SER A 120 -4.43 5.81 1.36
N VAL A 121 -3.45 5.27 0.62
CA VAL A 121 -2.61 4.16 1.06
C VAL A 121 -1.12 4.45 0.96
N VAL A 122 -0.37 3.96 1.95
CA VAL A 122 1.09 3.90 1.98
C VAL A 122 1.52 2.50 2.40
N TYR A 123 2.68 2.05 1.91
CA TYR A 123 3.24 0.73 2.23
C TYR A 123 4.47 0.90 3.09
N LEU A 124 4.59 0.06 4.13
CA LEU A 124 5.78 -0.05 4.96
C LEU A 124 6.39 -1.45 4.77
N ALA A 125 7.58 -1.47 4.20
CA ALA A 125 8.40 -2.67 4.02
C ALA A 125 9.46 -2.77 5.11
N VAL A 126 9.79 -4.00 5.47
CA VAL A 126 10.84 -4.36 6.44
C VAL A 126 11.93 -5.12 5.71
N GLU A 127 13.20 -4.80 5.93
CA GLU A 127 14.32 -5.54 5.35
C GLU A 127 14.27 -7.02 5.71
N GLY A 128 14.33 -7.88 4.69
CA GLY A 128 14.15 -9.34 4.81
C GLY A 128 12.70 -9.80 4.86
N GLY A 129 11.74 -8.89 5.02
CA GLY A 129 10.30 -9.18 5.05
C GLY A 129 9.79 -9.70 6.39
N PHE A 130 8.48 -9.91 6.45
CA PHE A 130 7.79 -10.50 7.59
C PHE A 130 7.91 -12.03 7.57
N ASP A 131 8.09 -12.65 8.73
CA ASP A 131 8.09 -14.11 8.88
C ASP A 131 6.66 -14.65 9.05
N ILE A 132 5.89 -14.53 7.98
CA ILE A 132 4.48 -14.95 7.91
C ILE A 132 4.37 -16.10 6.91
N LYS A 133 3.72 -17.19 7.34
CA LYS A 133 3.49 -18.34 6.48
C LYS A 133 2.50 -18.01 5.35
N PRO A 134 2.87 -18.20 4.08
CA PRO A 134 1.95 -18.01 2.97
C PRO A 134 0.76 -18.97 3.02
N VAL A 135 -0.43 -18.47 2.64
CA VAL A 135 -1.64 -19.25 2.43
C VAL A 135 -2.02 -19.16 0.96
N PHE A 136 -2.10 -20.30 0.28
CA PHE A 136 -2.26 -20.36 -1.18
C PHE A 136 -1.18 -19.54 -1.92
N GLY A 137 0.08 -19.64 -1.47
CA GLY A 137 1.22 -18.97 -2.09
C GLY A 137 1.34 -17.46 -1.85
N SER A 138 0.51 -16.86 -0.98
CA SER A 138 0.48 -15.42 -0.70
C SER A 138 0.36 -15.12 0.78
N VAL A 139 1.01 -14.04 1.24
CA VAL A 139 0.84 -13.50 2.59
C VAL A 139 -0.22 -12.40 2.66
N SER A 140 -0.95 -12.13 1.58
CA SER A 140 -2.01 -11.10 1.59
C SER A 140 -3.15 -11.46 2.53
N THR A 141 -3.60 -10.48 3.29
CA THR A 141 -4.77 -10.60 4.15
C THR A 141 -6.06 -10.47 3.33
N TYR A 142 -6.94 -11.44 3.47
CA TYR A 142 -8.34 -11.34 3.06
C TYR A 142 -9.21 -11.35 4.32
N ILE A 143 -9.61 -10.18 4.79
CA ILE A 143 -10.26 -10.00 6.10
C ILE A 143 -11.59 -10.76 6.18
N ARG A 144 -12.45 -10.68 5.15
CA ARG A 144 -13.77 -11.31 5.14
C ARG A 144 -13.73 -12.84 5.22
N GLY A 145 -12.65 -13.44 4.71
CA GLY A 145 -12.45 -14.89 4.75
C GLY A 145 -11.48 -15.34 5.83
N HIS A 146 -10.92 -14.45 6.62
CA HIS A 146 -9.88 -14.73 7.63
C HIS A 146 -8.69 -15.51 7.04
N ILE A 147 -8.25 -15.15 5.81
CA ILE A 147 -7.19 -15.84 5.08
C ILE A 147 -5.94 -14.97 5.00
N GLY A 148 -4.76 -15.59 5.22
CA GLY A 148 -3.45 -14.98 5.03
C GLY A 148 -3.14 -13.88 6.04
N GLY A 149 -2.09 -13.10 5.75
CA GLY A 149 -1.64 -12.00 6.59
C GLY A 149 -1.33 -12.43 8.03
N TRP A 150 -1.42 -11.47 8.93
CA TRP A 150 -1.32 -11.75 10.36
C TRP A 150 -2.68 -12.17 10.91
N GLN A 151 -2.83 -13.46 11.17
CA GLN A 151 -4.05 -14.07 11.71
C GLN A 151 -5.34 -13.83 10.87
N GLY A 152 -5.21 -13.58 9.57
CA GLY A 152 -6.37 -13.36 8.68
C GLY A 152 -7.15 -12.08 8.94
N ARG A 153 -6.58 -11.09 9.63
CA ARG A 153 -7.26 -9.85 10.04
C ARG A 153 -6.36 -8.62 9.93
N ALA A 154 -6.95 -7.45 10.09
CA ALA A 154 -6.19 -6.23 10.33
C ALA A 154 -5.42 -6.32 11.66
N LEU A 155 -4.34 -5.56 11.77
CA LEU A 155 -3.55 -5.49 12.99
C LEU A 155 -4.37 -4.91 14.14
N VAL A 156 -4.03 -5.32 15.36
CA VAL A 156 -4.57 -4.78 16.61
C VAL A 156 -3.42 -4.45 17.57
N ALA A 157 -3.69 -3.62 18.56
CA ALA A 157 -2.73 -3.33 19.61
C ALA A 157 -2.30 -4.63 20.33
N GLY A 158 -1.01 -4.76 20.62
CA GLY A 158 -0.40 -5.94 21.23
C GLY A 158 0.07 -7.01 20.23
N ASP A 159 -0.25 -6.91 18.94
CA ASP A 159 0.29 -7.84 17.93
C ASP A 159 1.82 -7.78 17.90
N ALA A 160 2.46 -8.95 17.92
CA ALA A 160 3.90 -9.12 17.78
C ALA A 160 4.20 -9.67 16.39
N LEU A 161 4.43 -8.77 15.43
CA LEU A 161 4.68 -9.16 14.04
C LEU A 161 6.08 -9.74 13.89
N PRO A 162 6.24 -11.02 13.53
CA PRO A 162 7.53 -11.61 13.33
C PRO A 162 8.18 -11.09 12.04
N ILE A 163 9.46 -10.78 12.13
CA ILE A 163 10.30 -10.42 10.99
C ILE A 163 11.46 -11.41 10.85
N ARG A 164 11.97 -11.57 9.62
CA ARG A 164 12.98 -12.62 9.35
C ARG A 164 14.39 -12.26 9.83
N ARG A 165 14.67 -10.98 10.11
CA ARG A 165 16.00 -10.53 10.54
C ARG A 165 15.97 -9.97 11.95
N SER A 166 16.94 -10.36 12.77
CA SER A 166 17.13 -9.82 14.12
C SER A 166 17.98 -8.56 14.15
N ALA A 167 18.70 -8.27 13.08
CA ALA A 167 19.50 -7.07 12.91
C ALA A 167 19.46 -6.57 11.46
N ALA A 168 19.47 -5.26 11.29
CA ALA A 168 19.56 -4.62 9.97
C ALA A 168 20.92 -4.91 9.31
N GLY A 169 20.91 -5.06 7.98
CA GLY A 169 22.12 -5.06 7.19
C GLY A 169 22.82 -3.71 7.22
N GLU A 170 24.14 -3.72 6.92
CA GLU A 170 24.91 -2.49 6.72
C GLU A 170 24.61 -1.93 5.34
N LYS A 171 23.55 -1.16 5.25
CA LYS A 171 23.13 -0.46 4.02
C LYS A 171 22.91 1.00 4.31
N ASP A 172 23.29 1.83 3.34
CA ASP A 172 22.91 3.24 3.35
C ASP A 172 21.40 3.39 3.22
N ALA A 173 20.87 4.47 3.74
CA ALA A 173 19.49 4.86 3.49
C ALA A 173 19.36 5.37 2.04
N PHE A 174 18.26 5.03 1.39
CA PHE A 174 17.94 5.43 0.03
C PHE A 174 16.62 6.18 -0.02
N ARG A 175 16.49 7.07 -1.02
CA ARG A 175 15.23 7.67 -1.41
C ARG A 175 14.97 7.42 -2.90
N LEU A 176 13.71 7.40 -3.28
CA LEU A 176 13.30 7.30 -4.68
C LEU A 176 12.99 8.69 -5.22
N GLU A 177 13.56 9.00 -6.37
CA GLU A 177 13.30 10.25 -7.10
C GLU A 177 12.64 9.96 -8.44
N GLY A 178 11.72 10.83 -8.85
CA GLY A 178 11.11 10.78 -10.18
C GLY A 178 10.21 9.55 -10.45
N LEU A 179 9.77 8.82 -9.44
CA LEU A 179 8.72 7.82 -9.62
C LEU A 179 7.37 8.53 -9.75
N ASP A 180 6.79 8.47 -10.94
CA ASP A 180 5.49 9.08 -11.20
C ASP A 180 4.37 8.21 -10.66
N LEU A 181 3.73 8.69 -9.60
CA LEU A 181 2.52 8.11 -9.01
C LEU A 181 1.27 8.94 -9.32
N ALA A 182 1.36 9.90 -10.25
CA ALA A 182 0.23 10.77 -10.58
C ALA A 182 -0.99 9.96 -11.04
N ARG A 183 -2.15 10.48 -10.70
CA ARG A 183 -3.42 9.96 -11.18
C ARG A 183 -3.68 10.48 -12.59
N PRO A 184 -4.16 9.64 -13.53
CA PRO A 184 -4.61 10.14 -14.82
C PRO A 184 -5.80 11.12 -14.61
N SER A 185 -5.94 12.09 -15.51
CA SER A 185 -7.08 13.02 -15.46
C SER A 185 -8.42 12.29 -15.62
N ARG A 186 -8.44 11.23 -16.41
CA ARG A 186 -9.56 10.29 -16.57
C ARG A 186 -9.01 8.86 -16.55
N PHE A 187 -9.67 7.97 -15.82
CA PHE A 187 -9.32 6.55 -15.78
C PHE A 187 -9.75 5.87 -17.07
N ARG A 188 -8.84 5.12 -17.67
CA ARG A 188 -9.11 4.43 -18.94
C ARG A 188 -9.82 3.11 -18.68
N VAL A 189 -10.84 2.86 -19.50
CA VAL A 189 -11.67 1.65 -19.42
C VAL A 189 -11.85 1.01 -20.76
N VAL A 190 -11.91 -0.31 -20.77
CA VAL A 190 -12.41 -1.08 -21.93
C VAL A 190 -13.88 -1.37 -21.67
N LEU A 191 -14.76 -0.99 -22.60
CA LEU A 191 -16.20 -1.24 -22.48
C LEU A 191 -16.52 -2.74 -22.50
N GLY A 192 -17.56 -3.13 -21.80
CA GLY A 192 -18.03 -4.52 -21.72
C GLY A 192 -17.52 -5.30 -20.50
N PRO A 193 -17.86 -6.59 -20.42
CA PRO A 193 -18.46 -7.41 -21.49
C PRO A 193 -20.00 -7.31 -21.63
N GLN A 194 -20.70 -6.59 -20.77
CA GLN A 194 -22.15 -6.45 -20.86
C GLN A 194 -22.60 -4.98 -21.10
N ASN A 195 -21.79 -4.17 -21.78
CA ASN A 195 -22.13 -2.79 -22.14
C ASN A 195 -23.42 -2.72 -23.01
N ALA A 196 -23.71 -3.73 -23.83
CA ALA A 196 -24.95 -3.81 -24.60
C ALA A 196 -26.24 -3.91 -23.75
N ARG A 197 -26.12 -4.08 -22.42
CA ARG A 197 -27.28 -4.04 -21.51
C ARG A 197 -27.65 -2.63 -21.04
N PHE A 198 -26.90 -1.63 -21.45
CA PHE A 198 -27.12 -0.22 -21.13
C PHE A 198 -27.50 0.55 -22.38
N SER A 199 -28.32 1.60 -22.24
CA SER A 199 -28.62 2.49 -23.35
C SER A 199 -27.38 3.26 -23.80
N GLU A 200 -27.33 3.70 -25.05
CA GLU A 200 -26.24 4.56 -25.55
C GLU A 200 -26.10 5.81 -24.69
N ARG A 201 -27.21 6.44 -24.31
CA ARG A 201 -27.24 7.57 -23.40
C ARG A 201 -26.60 7.25 -22.03
N SER A 202 -26.79 6.03 -21.52
CA SER A 202 -26.13 5.61 -20.27
C SER A 202 -24.62 5.42 -20.44
N ILE A 203 -24.17 4.90 -21.57
CA ILE A 203 -22.73 4.79 -21.88
C ILE A 203 -22.10 6.18 -22.02
N GLU A 204 -22.76 7.11 -22.72
CA GLU A 204 -22.33 8.51 -22.82
C GLU A 204 -22.27 9.15 -21.44
N ALA A 205 -23.34 9.03 -20.63
CA ALA A 205 -23.37 9.55 -19.27
C ALA A 205 -22.29 8.93 -18.36
N PHE A 206 -21.94 7.67 -18.58
CA PHE A 206 -20.83 7.01 -17.88
C PHE A 206 -19.47 7.62 -18.25
N LEU A 207 -19.22 7.80 -19.54
CA LEU A 207 -17.96 8.32 -20.05
C LEU A 207 -17.81 9.84 -19.79
N ASP A 208 -18.87 10.62 -19.94
CA ASP A 208 -18.83 12.09 -19.74
C ASP A 208 -19.01 12.50 -18.28
N GLY A 209 -19.51 11.59 -17.44
CA GLY A 209 -19.85 11.85 -16.06
C GLY A 209 -18.63 12.01 -15.15
N GLU A 210 -18.82 12.79 -14.09
CA GLU A 210 -17.92 12.86 -12.95
C GLU A 210 -18.55 12.13 -11.77
N TYR A 211 -17.79 11.26 -11.13
CA TYR A 211 -18.18 10.48 -9.96
C TYR A 211 -17.35 10.88 -8.76
N ALA A 212 -17.89 10.71 -7.56
CA ALA A 212 -17.14 10.82 -6.32
C ALA A 212 -16.97 9.44 -5.67
N VAL A 213 -15.78 9.15 -5.13
CA VAL A 213 -15.54 7.94 -4.34
C VAL A 213 -16.38 8.02 -3.06
N SER A 214 -17.29 7.06 -2.91
CA SER A 214 -18.26 7.01 -1.79
C SER A 214 -17.60 6.52 -0.49
N PRO A 215 -18.09 6.97 0.69
CA PRO A 215 -17.68 6.41 1.99
C PRO A 215 -17.93 4.91 2.16
N ALA A 216 -18.80 4.30 1.35
CA ALA A 216 -19.04 2.85 1.35
C ALA A 216 -17.91 2.03 0.70
N THR A 217 -16.85 2.70 0.20
CA THR A 217 -15.71 2.06 -0.45
C THR A 217 -14.86 1.26 0.54
N ASP A 218 -14.50 0.04 0.15
CA ASP A 218 -13.57 -0.83 0.87
C ASP A 218 -12.58 -1.54 -0.10
N ARG A 219 -11.80 -2.48 0.39
CA ARG A 219 -10.87 -3.27 -0.43
C ARG A 219 -11.57 -4.21 -1.43
N MET A 220 -12.84 -4.51 -1.24
CA MET A 220 -13.63 -5.33 -2.15
C MET A 220 -14.16 -4.53 -3.33
N ALA A 221 -14.65 -3.30 -3.08
CA ALA A 221 -15.31 -2.50 -4.09
C ALA A 221 -15.22 -0.99 -3.80
N MET A 222 -14.95 -0.22 -4.83
CA MET A 222 -15.05 1.23 -4.83
C MET A 222 -16.43 1.63 -5.33
N HIS A 223 -17.26 2.11 -4.42
CA HIS A 223 -18.58 2.64 -4.73
C HIS A 223 -18.46 4.07 -5.26
N LEU A 224 -19.21 4.38 -6.31
CA LEU A 224 -19.16 5.68 -6.97
C LEU A 224 -20.50 6.39 -6.86
N ASP A 225 -20.49 7.62 -6.34
CA ASP A 225 -21.64 8.52 -6.29
C ASP A 225 -21.58 9.47 -7.49
N GLY A 226 -22.61 9.46 -8.33
CA GLY A 226 -22.68 10.26 -9.55
C GLY A 226 -23.85 9.89 -10.45
N PRO A 227 -23.75 10.10 -11.76
CA PRO A 227 -24.80 9.75 -12.71
C PRO A 227 -25.22 8.27 -12.60
N LYS A 228 -26.52 8.03 -12.69
CA LYS A 228 -27.07 6.69 -12.73
C LYS A 228 -27.11 6.18 -14.15
N LEU A 229 -26.83 4.89 -14.33
CA LEU A 229 -26.88 4.19 -15.59
C LEU A 229 -28.14 3.35 -15.67
N GLU A 230 -28.91 3.52 -16.73
CA GLU A 230 -30.17 2.80 -16.97
C GLU A 230 -29.91 1.50 -17.75
N HIS A 231 -30.46 0.41 -17.22
CA HIS A 231 -30.43 -0.88 -17.89
C HIS A 231 -31.58 -1.00 -18.90
N ILE A 232 -31.29 -1.51 -20.09
CA ILE A 232 -32.33 -1.77 -21.13
C ILE A 232 -32.79 -3.23 -21.18
N ALA A 233 -32.08 -4.13 -20.49
CA ALA A 233 -32.34 -5.58 -20.53
C ALA A 233 -32.27 -6.23 -19.11
N GLY A 234 -32.74 -5.48 -18.08
CA GLY A 234 -32.67 -5.92 -16.68
C GLY A 234 -31.29 -5.75 -16.07
N HIS A 235 -31.26 -5.72 -14.75
CA HIS A 235 -30.05 -5.45 -13.95
C HIS A 235 -29.34 -6.71 -13.43
N ASP A 236 -29.86 -7.90 -13.76
CA ASP A 236 -29.27 -9.19 -13.37
C ASP A 236 -28.77 -9.95 -14.61
N ILE A 237 -27.68 -10.67 -14.42
CA ILE A 237 -27.11 -11.61 -15.39
C ILE A 237 -26.88 -12.96 -14.70
N VAL A 238 -26.73 -14.02 -15.50
CA VAL A 238 -26.17 -15.27 -14.97
C VAL A 238 -24.80 -14.96 -14.38
N SER A 239 -24.53 -15.48 -13.18
CA SER A 239 -23.27 -15.24 -12.49
C SER A 239 -22.07 -15.57 -13.38
N ASP A 240 -21.17 -14.62 -13.49
CA ASP A 240 -20.01 -14.66 -14.38
C ASP A 240 -18.74 -14.26 -13.63
N GLY A 241 -17.57 -14.67 -14.13
CA GLY A 241 -16.29 -14.35 -13.54
C GLY A 241 -16.03 -12.84 -13.46
N ILE A 242 -15.37 -12.42 -12.38
CA ILE A 242 -15.07 -11.01 -12.09
C ILE A 242 -13.57 -10.74 -12.24
N ALA A 243 -13.20 -9.91 -13.18
CA ALA A 243 -11.84 -9.36 -13.28
C ALA A 243 -11.63 -8.19 -12.30
N LEU A 244 -10.38 -7.98 -11.88
CA LEU A 244 -10.01 -6.77 -11.13
C LEU A 244 -10.27 -5.53 -11.99
N GLY A 245 -10.90 -4.51 -11.41
CA GLY A 245 -11.28 -3.28 -12.12
C GLY A 245 -12.59 -3.38 -12.92
N SER A 246 -13.30 -4.53 -12.88
CA SER A 246 -14.65 -4.61 -13.49
C SER A 246 -15.58 -3.59 -12.83
N ILE A 247 -16.34 -2.85 -13.64
CA ILE A 247 -17.31 -1.85 -13.18
C ILE A 247 -18.70 -2.45 -13.31
N GLN A 248 -19.24 -2.92 -12.20
CA GLN A 248 -20.61 -3.43 -12.10
C GLN A 248 -21.61 -2.30 -11.87
N VAL A 249 -22.82 -2.49 -12.39
CA VAL A 249 -23.93 -1.57 -12.17
C VAL A 249 -25.11 -2.38 -11.63
N PRO A 250 -25.33 -2.41 -10.31
CA PRO A 250 -26.50 -3.02 -9.70
C PRO A 250 -27.81 -2.28 -10.05
N GLY A 251 -28.98 -2.82 -9.64
CA GLY A 251 -30.28 -2.27 -9.98
C GLY A 251 -30.53 -0.80 -9.57
N HIS A 252 -29.78 -0.26 -8.61
CA HIS A 252 -29.84 1.17 -8.25
C HIS A 252 -29.15 2.11 -9.25
N GLY A 253 -28.44 1.55 -10.26
CA GLY A 253 -27.85 2.28 -11.36
C GLY A 253 -26.50 2.94 -11.08
N ARG A 254 -25.96 2.88 -9.86
CA ARG A 254 -24.65 3.49 -9.53
C ARG A 254 -23.51 2.52 -9.82
N PRO A 255 -22.44 2.97 -10.50
CA PRO A 255 -21.29 2.12 -10.79
C PRO A 255 -20.51 1.72 -9.54
N ILE A 256 -19.98 0.50 -9.53
CA ILE A 256 -19.13 -0.06 -8.47
C ILE A 256 -17.90 -0.68 -9.14
N VAL A 257 -16.71 -0.16 -8.85
CA VAL A 257 -15.45 -0.72 -9.36
C VAL A 257 -14.97 -1.82 -8.42
N LEU A 258 -14.79 -3.03 -8.93
CA LEU A 258 -14.39 -4.18 -8.13
C LEU A 258 -12.87 -4.20 -7.93
N MET A 259 -12.45 -4.21 -6.64
CA MET A 259 -11.08 -4.01 -6.21
C MET A 259 -10.38 -5.33 -5.81
N ALA A 260 -9.30 -5.26 -5.04
CA ALA A 260 -8.43 -6.39 -4.74
C ALA A 260 -9.14 -7.58 -4.06
N ASP A 261 -10.01 -7.32 -3.10
CA ASP A 261 -10.74 -8.34 -2.32
C ASP A 261 -12.12 -8.70 -2.91
N ARG A 262 -12.35 -8.36 -4.20
CA ARG A 262 -13.60 -8.62 -4.89
C ARG A 262 -13.99 -10.09 -4.87
N GLN A 263 -15.29 -10.34 -4.92
CA GLN A 263 -15.83 -11.69 -5.15
C GLN A 263 -15.33 -12.27 -6.49
N THR A 264 -15.27 -13.58 -6.57
CA THR A 264 -14.78 -14.29 -7.78
C THR A 264 -15.81 -14.35 -8.90
N THR A 265 -17.10 -14.32 -8.52
CA THR A 265 -18.24 -14.32 -9.44
C THR A 265 -19.26 -13.27 -9.04
N GLY A 266 -20.06 -12.79 -9.97
CA GLY A 266 -21.12 -11.81 -9.71
C GLY A 266 -22.19 -11.81 -10.77
N GLY A 267 -23.40 -11.41 -10.38
CA GLY A 267 -24.62 -11.44 -11.17
C GLY A 267 -25.10 -10.07 -11.67
N TYR A 268 -24.28 -9.02 -11.59
CA TYR A 268 -24.62 -7.71 -12.14
C TYR A 268 -23.87 -7.43 -13.46
N PRO A 269 -24.51 -6.74 -14.42
CA PRO A 269 -23.86 -6.36 -15.67
C PRO A 269 -22.63 -5.49 -15.43
N LYS A 270 -21.57 -5.80 -16.15
CA LYS A 270 -20.33 -5.03 -16.17
C LYS A 270 -20.35 -4.08 -17.36
N VAL A 271 -20.41 -2.76 -17.11
CA VAL A 271 -20.43 -1.74 -18.17
C VAL A 271 -19.06 -1.60 -18.82
N ALA A 272 -18.00 -1.71 -18.01
CA ALA A 272 -16.62 -1.54 -18.44
C ALA A 272 -15.65 -2.27 -17.48
N THR A 273 -14.38 -2.25 -17.83
CA THR A 273 -13.28 -2.69 -16.94
C THR A 273 -12.15 -1.66 -16.99
N VAL A 274 -11.72 -1.16 -15.85
CA VAL A 274 -10.55 -0.26 -15.73
C VAL A 274 -9.30 -0.99 -16.19
N ILE A 275 -8.49 -0.35 -17.04
CA ILE A 275 -7.26 -0.96 -17.54
C ILE A 275 -6.26 -1.19 -16.40
N SER A 276 -5.49 -2.26 -16.50
CA SER A 276 -4.56 -2.66 -15.43
C SER A 276 -3.44 -1.64 -15.14
N ALA A 277 -3.16 -0.73 -16.08
CA ALA A 277 -2.20 0.34 -15.87
C ALA A 277 -2.72 1.44 -14.94
N ASP A 278 -4.04 1.63 -14.86
CA ASP A 278 -4.66 2.69 -14.07
C ASP A 278 -5.12 2.21 -12.68
N LEU A 279 -5.22 0.90 -12.48
CA LEU A 279 -5.66 0.31 -11.21
C LEU A 279 -4.83 0.75 -9.99
N PRO A 280 -3.48 0.86 -10.06
CA PRO A 280 -2.70 1.36 -8.92
C PRO A 280 -3.10 2.79 -8.50
N ALA A 281 -3.31 3.67 -9.48
CA ALA A 281 -3.74 5.04 -9.22
C ALA A 281 -5.18 5.09 -8.67
N LEU A 282 -6.07 4.24 -9.17
CA LEU A 282 -7.43 4.12 -8.64
C LEU A 282 -7.43 3.59 -7.20
N GLY A 283 -6.61 2.57 -6.90
CA GLY A 283 -6.45 1.99 -5.56
C GLY A 283 -5.96 2.99 -4.51
N ARG A 284 -5.26 4.06 -4.93
CA ARG A 284 -4.83 5.16 -4.07
C ARG A 284 -5.87 6.24 -3.84
N SER A 285 -6.98 6.23 -4.56
CA SER A 285 -8.01 7.27 -4.44
C SER A 285 -8.60 7.33 -3.03
N ARG A 286 -8.95 8.54 -2.59
CA ARG A 286 -9.55 8.81 -1.29
C ARG A 286 -11.06 8.91 -1.39
N ILE A 287 -11.74 8.69 -0.30
CA ILE A 287 -13.18 9.02 -0.17
C ILE A 287 -13.37 10.51 -0.51
N GLY A 288 -14.32 10.80 -1.40
CA GLY A 288 -14.62 12.13 -1.91
C GLY A 288 -13.82 12.56 -3.14
N ASP A 289 -12.78 11.82 -3.53
CA ASP A 289 -12.03 12.10 -4.76
C ASP A 289 -12.94 12.00 -5.98
N LYS A 290 -12.70 12.90 -6.94
CA LYS A 290 -13.39 12.89 -8.22
C LYS A 290 -12.75 11.88 -9.17
N VAL A 291 -13.60 11.09 -9.81
CA VAL A 291 -13.23 10.03 -10.76
C VAL A 291 -14.07 10.20 -12.02
N SER A 292 -13.43 10.14 -13.18
CA SER A 292 -14.09 10.10 -14.48
C SER A 292 -13.41 9.07 -15.37
N PHE A 293 -14.14 8.62 -16.39
CA PHE A 293 -13.69 7.53 -17.24
C PHE A 293 -13.56 7.96 -18.70
N GLN A 294 -12.65 7.33 -19.41
CA GLN A 294 -12.56 7.43 -20.86
C GLN A 294 -12.37 6.06 -21.47
N GLU A 295 -12.95 5.85 -22.61
CA GLU A 295 -12.78 4.62 -23.35
C GLU A 295 -11.36 4.48 -23.88
N ALA A 296 -10.84 3.25 -23.86
CA ALA A 296 -9.58 2.86 -24.44
C ALA A 296 -9.74 1.52 -25.14
N SER A 297 -9.02 1.32 -26.23
CA SER A 297 -8.95 0.03 -26.90
C SER A 297 -8.12 -0.98 -26.08
N VAL A 298 -8.35 -2.27 -26.32
CA VAL A 298 -7.54 -3.34 -25.70
C VAL A 298 -6.07 -3.19 -26.05
N GLU A 299 -5.75 -2.77 -27.27
CA GLU A 299 -4.36 -2.61 -27.71
C GLU A 299 -3.67 -1.44 -26.99
N GLU A 300 -4.36 -0.32 -26.84
CA GLU A 300 -3.88 0.81 -26.04
C GLU A 300 -3.67 0.39 -24.56
N ALA A 301 -4.64 -0.33 -23.97
CA ALA A 301 -4.52 -0.85 -22.61
C ALA A 301 -3.29 -1.75 -22.42
N ARG A 302 -3.00 -2.62 -23.41
CA ARG A 302 -1.80 -3.47 -23.40
C ARG A 302 -0.52 -2.65 -23.49
N GLN A 303 -0.47 -1.62 -24.35
CA GLN A 303 0.71 -0.76 -24.46
C GLN A 303 0.97 -0.01 -23.15
N LEU A 304 -0.06 0.57 -22.55
CA LEU A 304 0.03 1.27 -21.28
C LEU A 304 0.47 0.34 -20.13
N ARG A 305 0.02 -0.92 -20.14
CA ARG A 305 0.49 -1.93 -19.20
C ARG A 305 1.98 -2.23 -19.38
N ARG A 306 2.47 -2.36 -20.62
CA ARG A 306 3.91 -2.55 -20.90
C ARG A 306 4.72 -1.36 -20.36
N ASN A 307 4.26 -0.13 -20.62
CA ASN A 307 4.93 1.08 -20.14
C ASN A 307 5.00 1.12 -18.60
N LEU A 308 3.91 0.78 -17.92
CA LEU A 308 3.90 0.70 -16.46
C LEU A 308 4.90 -0.34 -15.92
N LEU A 309 4.99 -1.51 -16.55
CA LEU A 309 5.95 -2.55 -16.16
C LEU A 309 7.39 -2.06 -16.33
N GLN A 310 7.70 -1.39 -17.43
CA GLN A 310 9.03 -0.78 -17.65
C GLN A 310 9.36 0.27 -16.58
N GLN A 311 8.40 1.10 -16.19
CA GLN A 311 8.59 2.07 -15.10
C GLN A 311 8.86 1.38 -13.76
N ILE A 312 8.19 0.27 -13.48
CA ILE A 312 8.42 -0.55 -12.27
C ILE A 312 9.81 -1.18 -12.29
N ASP A 313 10.21 -1.74 -13.42
CA ASP A 313 11.51 -2.39 -13.57
C ASP A 313 12.67 -1.38 -13.45
N ALA A 314 12.43 -0.12 -13.80
CA ALA A 314 13.40 0.98 -13.66
C ALA A 314 13.43 1.62 -12.24
N ILE A 315 12.63 1.16 -11.27
CA ILE A 315 12.64 1.71 -9.90
C ILE A 315 14.05 1.67 -9.26
N PRO A 316 14.83 0.57 -9.36
CA PRO A 316 16.17 0.54 -8.78
C PRO A 316 17.11 1.63 -9.30
N GLU A 317 16.97 2.04 -10.56
CA GLU A 317 17.79 3.09 -11.19
C GLU A 317 17.46 4.50 -10.67
N ARG A 318 16.31 4.65 -10.01
CA ARG A 318 15.82 5.91 -9.41
C ARG A 318 16.18 6.06 -7.94
N MET A 319 16.90 5.08 -7.38
CA MET A 319 17.37 5.13 -6.00
C MET A 319 18.58 6.04 -5.91
N VAL A 320 18.52 7.01 -5.01
CA VAL A 320 19.66 7.88 -4.66
C VAL A 320 19.94 7.75 -3.17
N ALA A 321 21.21 7.94 -2.78
CA ALA A 321 21.55 7.93 -1.35
C ALA A 321 20.77 9.03 -0.63
N ALA A 322 20.13 8.67 0.48
CA ALA A 322 19.48 9.64 1.35
C ALA A 322 20.55 10.31 2.21
N HIS A 323 20.70 11.63 2.08
CA HIS A 323 21.56 12.37 2.99
C HIS A 323 20.93 12.37 4.39
N ARG A 324 21.77 12.20 5.42
CA ARG A 324 21.31 12.31 6.80
C ARG A 324 20.71 13.71 7.02
N THR A 325 19.55 13.74 7.61
CA THR A 325 18.92 15.02 8.01
C THR A 325 19.68 15.63 9.19
N SER A 326 19.52 16.94 9.43
CA SER A 326 20.08 17.60 10.62
C SER A 326 19.60 16.93 11.91
N ASP A 327 18.37 16.43 11.92
CA ASP A 327 17.78 15.73 13.06
C ASP A 327 18.44 14.37 13.31
N GLU A 328 18.75 13.62 12.24
CA GLU A 328 19.50 12.35 12.32
C GLU A 328 20.93 12.56 12.82
N LEU A 329 21.59 13.62 12.35
CA LEU A 329 22.92 13.98 12.82
C LEU A 329 22.88 14.34 14.31
N THR A 330 21.92 15.16 14.72
CA THR A 330 21.74 15.56 16.12
C THR A 330 21.42 14.35 17.00
N ALA A 331 20.51 13.49 16.59
CA ALA A 331 20.18 12.25 17.32
C ALA A 331 21.41 11.32 17.42
N SER A 332 22.18 11.19 16.36
CA SER A 332 23.42 10.40 16.35
C SER A 332 24.48 10.99 17.29
N LEU A 333 24.58 12.32 17.36
CA LEU A 333 25.49 13.01 18.28
C LEU A 333 25.08 12.83 19.75
N LEU A 334 23.79 12.77 20.04
CA LEU A 334 23.25 12.58 21.39
C LEU A 334 23.35 11.12 21.87
N THR A 335 23.24 10.15 20.97
CA THR A 335 23.24 8.72 21.32
C THR A 335 24.63 8.09 21.26
N ASN A 336 25.53 8.60 20.45
CA ASN A 336 26.90 8.12 20.36
C ASN A 336 27.83 9.02 21.16
N ASN A 337 28.51 8.47 22.15
CA ASN A 337 29.59 9.18 22.84
C ASN A 337 30.75 9.39 21.88
N LEU A 338 30.78 10.52 21.17
CA LEU A 338 31.81 10.87 20.18
C LEU A 338 33.17 11.22 20.80
N ILE A 339 33.22 11.33 22.13
CA ILE A 339 34.46 11.59 22.86
C ILE A 339 34.81 10.32 23.62
N SER A 340 35.52 9.40 22.96
CA SER A 340 36.17 8.31 23.67
C SER A 340 37.28 8.89 24.55
N GLY A 341 37.10 8.85 25.88
CA GLY A 341 38.11 9.24 26.83
C GLY A 341 37.86 10.57 27.57
N ILE A 342 36.61 10.91 27.91
CA ILE A 342 36.40 11.81 29.05
C ILE A 342 36.79 11.01 30.31
N ALA A 343 38.05 11.12 30.71
CA ALA A 343 38.46 10.80 32.04
C ALA A 343 37.67 11.71 33.01
N ASN A 344 36.91 11.11 33.93
CA ASN A 344 36.33 11.84 35.03
C ASN A 344 37.49 12.62 35.71
N ALA A 345 37.42 13.93 35.81
CA ALA A 345 38.44 14.78 36.40
C ALA A 345 38.75 14.40 37.85
N GLN A 346 37.93 13.59 38.47
CA GLN A 346 38.14 13.02 39.82
C GLN A 346 38.97 11.71 39.82
N SER A 347 39.28 11.13 38.68
CA SER A 347 40.02 9.86 38.58
C SER A 347 41.38 10.00 37.86
N ALA A 348 41.83 11.18 37.52
CA ALA A 348 43.16 11.39 36.99
C ALA A 348 44.19 11.38 38.16
N PRO A 349 45.18 10.44 38.21
CA PRO A 349 46.27 10.55 39.14
C PRO A 349 47.10 11.78 38.74
N PHE A 350 47.32 12.66 39.66
CA PHE A 350 48.36 13.70 39.55
C PHE A 350 49.69 12.98 39.35
N ILE A 351 50.29 13.12 38.21
CA ILE A 351 51.68 12.75 37.97
C ILE A 351 52.49 14.01 38.35
N GLU A 352 53.30 13.85 39.41
CA GLU A 352 54.33 14.82 39.81
C GLU A 352 55.42 14.95 38.74
#